data_91f1d5fb544a03838c7b1c33be7b57a6
#
_entry.id   91f1d5fb544a03838c7b1c33be7b57a6
#
_cell.length_a   1.000
_cell.length_b   1.000
_cell.length_c   1.000
_cell.angle_alpha   90.00
_cell.angle_beta   90.00
_cell.angle_gamma   90.00
#
_symmetry.space_group_name_H-M   'P 1'
#
loop_
_entity.id
_entity.type
_entity.pdbx_description
1 polymer ?
#
loop_
_entity_poly.entity_id
_entity_poly.type
_entity_poly.pdbx_seq_one_letter_code
_entity_poly.pdbx_strand_id
1 'polypeptide(L)'
;MKRFVKNVALVLLVWLLFIILCLVIPPAFHKRATPEDWLNDIRYEHTAPERVRSIDDNSDALLWRLRLIEEAKERIILTTFDFWDEESGQDVIGALWAAAERGVRVQVLLDGINGGHFLPMSRNLCQLSSHENVEIRLYNPINLLTPWKINYRMHDKYLIADDFAYIL
;
A
#
# COMPACT_ATOMS: atom_id res chain seq x y z
N MET A 1 39.26 27.16 4.01
CA MET A 1 38.14 26.93 3.10
C MET A 1 38.29 25.61 2.28
N LYS A 2 39.34 25.39 1.48
CA LYS A 2 39.54 24.17 0.67
C LYS A 2 39.55 22.86 1.48
N ARG A 3 40.16 22.83 2.68
CA ARG A 3 40.22 21.63 3.53
C ARG A 3 38.83 21.29 4.14
N PHE A 4 38.06 22.29 4.51
CA PHE A 4 36.70 22.12 4.99
C PHE A 4 35.80 21.53 3.90
N VAL A 5 35.85 22.09 2.68
CA VAL A 5 35.05 21.58 1.54
C VAL A 5 35.43 20.13 1.21
N LYS A 6 36.72 19.76 1.23
CA LYS A 6 37.17 18.38 1.04
C LYS A 6 36.63 17.43 2.11
N ASN A 7 36.61 17.83 3.37
CA ASN A 7 36.08 16.97 4.44
C ASN A 7 34.58 16.79 4.33
N VAL A 8 33.83 17.85 4.00
CA VAL A 8 32.36 17.72 3.73
C VAL A 8 32.10 16.81 2.55
N ALA A 9 32.83 16.97 1.45
CA ALA A 9 32.67 16.09 0.28
C ALA A 9 32.97 14.63 0.61
N LEU A 10 33.98 14.35 1.42
CA LEU A 10 34.32 12.99 1.86
C LEU A 10 33.19 12.38 2.71
N VAL A 11 32.65 13.15 3.67
CA VAL A 11 31.53 12.69 4.49
C VAL A 11 30.30 12.37 3.65
N LEU A 12 29.96 13.22 2.68
CA LEU A 12 28.84 12.99 1.77
C LEU A 12 29.08 11.75 0.89
N LEU A 13 30.30 11.54 0.40
CA LEU A 13 30.65 10.35 -0.36
C LEU A 13 30.51 9.07 0.46
N VAL A 14 31.02 9.05 1.68
CA VAL A 14 30.90 7.91 2.59
C VAL A 14 29.44 7.61 2.91
N TRP A 15 28.65 8.65 3.13
CA TRP A 15 27.22 8.51 3.39
C TRP A 15 26.46 7.97 2.17
N LEU A 16 26.81 8.45 0.97
CA LEU A 16 26.24 7.94 -0.29
C LEU A 16 26.59 6.45 -0.51
N LEU A 17 27.86 6.07 -0.28
CA LEU A 17 28.29 4.67 -0.34
C LEU A 17 27.54 3.80 0.67
N PHE A 18 27.32 4.30 1.88
CA PHE A 18 26.54 3.62 2.90
C PHE A 18 25.09 3.38 2.43
N ILE A 19 24.46 4.39 1.82
CA ILE A 19 23.10 4.22 1.25
C ILE A 19 23.10 3.13 0.16
N ILE A 20 24.06 3.18 -0.77
CA ILE A 20 24.16 2.17 -1.85
C ILE A 20 24.33 0.76 -1.25
N LEU A 21 25.18 0.61 -0.25
CA LEU A 21 25.33 -0.67 0.44
C LEU A 21 24.03 -1.13 1.11
N CYS A 22 23.29 -0.20 1.74
CA CYS A 22 21.99 -0.50 2.36
C CYS A 22 20.91 -0.92 1.33
N LEU A 23 21.02 -0.46 0.09
CA LEU A 23 20.11 -0.86 -0.98
C LEU A 23 20.40 -2.27 -1.51
N VAL A 24 21.66 -2.67 -1.53
CA VAL A 24 22.12 -3.91 -2.18
C VAL A 24 22.23 -5.08 -1.19
N ILE A 25 22.77 -4.82 0.00
CA ILE A 25 23.11 -5.90 0.96
C ILE A 25 21.87 -6.56 1.60
N PRO A 26 20.88 -5.82 2.14
CA PRO A 26 19.78 -6.44 2.88
C PRO A 26 18.97 -7.45 2.07
N PRO A 27 18.64 -7.22 0.78
CA PRO A 27 17.95 -8.21 -0.03
C PRO A 27 18.72 -9.52 -0.19
N ALA A 28 20.06 -9.46 -0.21
CA ALA A 28 20.91 -10.63 -0.36
C ALA A 28 20.92 -11.53 0.89
N PHE A 29 20.68 -10.97 2.06
CA PHE A 29 20.70 -11.67 3.36
C PHE A 29 19.32 -11.90 3.97
N HIS A 30 18.27 -11.47 3.28
CA HIS A 30 16.90 -11.65 3.78
C HIS A 30 16.52 -13.14 3.73
N LYS A 31 16.32 -13.72 4.93
CA LYS A 31 15.81 -15.08 5.06
C LYS A 31 14.32 -15.08 4.70
N ARG A 32 13.96 -15.70 3.59
CA ARG A 32 12.54 -15.87 3.25
C ARG A 32 11.91 -16.80 4.27
N ALA A 33 10.76 -16.41 4.81
CA ALA A 33 9.94 -17.34 5.57
C ALA A 33 9.56 -18.52 4.66
N THR A 34 9.63 -19.73 5.18
CA THR A 34 9.16 -20.88 4.42
C THR A 34 7.63 -20.85 4.36
N PRO A 35 7.02 -21.31 3.26
CA PRO A 35 5.55 -21.37 3.17
C PRO A 35 4.91 -22.13 4.34
N GLU A 36 5.61 -23.09 4.92
CA GLU A 36 5.15 -23.90 6.04
C GLU A 36 5.00 -23.09 7.34
N ASP A 37 5.83 -22.06 7.54
CA ASP A 37 5.82 -21.26 8.79
C ASP A 37 4.52 -20.47 8.95
N TRP A 38 3.95 -19.95 7.86
CA TRP A 38 2.73 -19.14 7.90
C TRP A 38 1.46 -19.88 7.46
N LEU A 39 1.59 -20.94 6.63
CA LEU A 39 0.45 -21.76 6.24
C LEU A 39 -0.19 -22.50 7.43
N ASN A 40 0.61 -22.82 8.45
CA ASN A 40 0.08 -23.46 9.66
C ASN A 40 -0.78 -22.51 10.49
N ASP A 41 -0.50 -21.20 10.45
CA ASP A 41 -1.25 -20.19 11.20
C ASP A 41 -2.60 -19.84 10.53
N ILE A 42 -2.76 -20.13 9.23
CA ILE A 42 -3.98 -19.80 8.47
C ILE A 42 -4.80 -21.04 8.07
N ARG A 43 -4.55 -22.20 8.70
CA ARG A 43 -5.39 -23.38 8.48
C ARG A 43 -6.76 -23.16 9.10
N TYR A 44 -7.76 -23.09 8.24
CA TYR A 44 -9.16 -23.11 8.66
C TYR A 44 -9.61 -24.56 8.86
N GLU A 45 -10.21 -24.86 9.99
CA GLU A 45 -10.81 -26.19 10.26
C GLU A 45 -12.04 -26.47 9.41
N HIS A 46 -12.66 -25.43 8.86
CA HIS A 46 -13.87 -25.52 8.04
C HIS A 46 -13.64 -24.91 6.66
N THR A 47 -13.81 -25.74 5.64
CA THR A 47 -13.85 -25.30 4.25
C THR A 47 -15.29 -25.07 3.82
N ALA A 48 -15.61 -23.87 3.35
CA ALA A 48 -16.87 -23.57 2.68
C ALA A 48 -16.64 -23.54 1.16
N PRO A 49 -17.68 -23.78 0.34
CA PRO A 49 -17.55 -23.64 -1.10
C PRO A 49 -17.28 -22.17 -1.46
N GLU A 50 -16.15 -21.93 -2.09
CA GLU A 50 -15.74 -20.61 -2.57
C GLU A 50 -16.15 -20.44 -4.04
N ARG A 51 -16.48 -19.21 -4.42
CA ARG A 51 -16.74 -18.83 -5.80
C ARG A 51 -15.66 -17.90 -6.28
N VAL A 52 -14.99 -18.30 -7.36
CA VAL A 52 -13.95 -17.51 -8.00
C VAL A 52 -14.43 -17.11 -9.41
N ARG A 53 -14.19 -15.86 -9.78
CA ARG A 53 -14.44 -15.33 -11.11
C ARG A 53 -13.20 -14.60 -11.61
N SER A 54 -12.74 -14.94 -12.82
CA SER A 54 -11.73 -14.15 -13.54
C SER A 54 -12.40 -12.99 -14.28
N ILE A 55 -11.74 -11.83 -14.29
CA ILE A 55 -12.16 -10.62 -14.99
C ILE A 55 -10.99 -10.18 -15.84
N ASP A 56 -11.11 -10.29 -17.15
CA ASP A 56 -10.00 -10.07 -18.09
C ASP A 56 -10.05 -8.68 -18.74
N ASP A 57 -11.19 -7.99 -18.69
CA ASP A 57 -11.36 -6.64 -19.22
C ASP A 57 -11.14 -5.57 -18.12
N ASN A 58 -10.36 -4.53 -18.42
CA ASN A 58 -10.02 -3.48 -17.46
C ASN A 58 -11.23 -2.63 -17.05
N SER A 59 -12.18 -2.39 -17.96
CA SER A 59 -13.38 -1.62 -17.67
C SER A 59 -14.31 -2.41 -16.75
N ASP A 60 -14.46 -3.70 -17.02
CA ASP A 60 -15.19 -4.62 -16.14
C ASP A 60 -14.52 -4.72 -14.76
N ALA A 61 -13.19 -4.77 -14.73
CA ALA A 61 -12.43 -4.80 -13.48
C ALA A 61 -12.70 -3.56 -12.62
N LEU A 62 -12.73 -2.36 -13.20
CA LEU A 62 -13.09 -1.13 -12.48
C LEU A 62 -14.55 -1.18 -12.01
N LEU A 63 -15.48 -1.57 -12.87
CA LEU A 63 -16.90 -1.68 -12.51
C LEU A 63 -17.14 -2.66 -11.34
N TRP A 64 -16.49 -3.81 -11.35
CA TRP A 64 -16.58 -4.78 -10.26
C TRP A 64 -16.02 -4.22 -8.95
N ARG A 65 -14.92 -3.50 -9.01
CA ARG A 65 -14.35 -2.82 -7.84
C ARG A 65 -15.33 -1.81 -7.25
N LEU A 66 -15.91 -0.94 -8.10
CA LEU A 66 -16.88 0.06 -7.67
C LEU A 66 -18.12 -0.59 -7.07
N ARG A 67 -18.65 -1.66 -7.69
CA ARG A 67 -19.81 -2.41 -7.16
C ARG A 67 -19.54 -3.02 -5.78
N LEU A 68 -18.36 -3.62 -5.58
CA LEU A 68 -18.00 -4.17 -4.26
C LEU A 68 -17.96 -3.09 -3.18
N ILE A 69 -17.41 -1.92 -3.51
CA ILE A 69 -17.39 -0.77 -2.60
C ILE A 69 -18.81 -0.26 -2.32
N GLU A 70 -19.64 -0.20 -3.36
CA GLU A 70 -21.01 0.30 -3.27
C GLU A 70 -21.92 -0.63 -2.45
N GLU A 71 -21.73 -1.94 -2.57
CA GLU A 71 -22.53 -2.97 -1.88
C GLU A 71 -22.05 -3.22 -0.44
N ALA A 72 -20.86 -2.77 -0.05
CA ALA A 72 -20.30 -2.94 1.29
C ALA A 72 -21.19 -2.31 2.37
N LYS A 73 -21.37 -3.02 3.48
CA LYS A 73 -22.25 -2.64 4.60
C LYS A 73 -21.49 -2.40 5.90
N GLU A 74 -20.38 -3.10 6.13
CA GLU A 74 -19.66 -3.09 7.41
C GLU A 74 -18.25 -2.52 7.27
N ARG A 75 -17.45 -3.08 6.33
CA ARG A 75 -16.04 -2.72 6.20
C ARG A 75 -15.53 -2.83 4.77
N ILE A 76 -14.55 -1.97 4.47
CA ILE A 76 -13.73 -2.03 3.26
C ILE A 76 -12.27 -1.97 3.68
N ILE A 77 -11.45 -2.88 3.13
CA ILE A 77 -9.99 -2.85 3.23
C ILE A 77 -9.44 -2.78 1.81
N LEU A 78 -8.74 -1.70 1.51
CA LEU A 78 -8.07 -1.51 0.22
C LEU A 78 -6.56 -1.48 0.45
N THR A 79 -5.82 -2.34 -0.26
CA THR A 79 -4.36 -2.27 -0.30
C THR A 79 -3.90 -2.01 -1.71
N THR A 80 -2.93 -1.14 -1.89
CA THR A 80 -2.32 -0.90 -3.19
C THR A 80 -0.91 -0.36 -3.05
N PHE A 81 -0.02 -0.76 -3.98
CA PHE A 81 1.33 -0.21 -4.07
C PHE A 81 1.29 1.25 -4.48
N ASP A 82 0.46 1.55 -5.46
CA ASP A 82 0.34 2.88 -6.06
C ASP A 82 -1.12 3.28 -6.22
N PHE A 83 -1.40 4.55 -5.98
CA PHE A 83 -2.74 5.10 -6.11
C PHE A 83 -2.67 6.47 -6.80
N TRP A 84 -3.01 6.47 -8.08
CA TRP A 84 -3.01 7.68 -8.89
C TRP A 84 -4.36 8.39 -8.80
N ASP A 85 -4.31 9.71 -8.63
CA ASP A 85 -5.47 10.60 -8.57
C ASP A 85 -5.91 11.01 -10.00
N GLU A 86 -6.05 10.00 -10.86
CA GLU A 86 -6.58 10.11 -12.22
C GLU A 86 -8.06 9.70 -12.23
N GLU A 87 -8.70 9.72 -13.39
CA GLU A 87 -10.14 9.49 -13.54
C GLU A 87 -10.63 8.24 -12.80
N SER A 88 -10.04 7.09 -13.06
CA SER A 88 -10.40 5.82 -12.38
C SER A 88 -10.08 5.81 -10.89
N GLY A 89 -9.01 6.50 -10.47
CA GLY A 89 -8.67 6.68 -9.07
C GLY A 89 -9.66 7.58 -8.34
N GLN A 90 -10.12 8.64 -9.00
CA GLN A 90 -11.15 9.54 -8.46
C GLN A 90 -12.49 8.83 -8.29
N ASP A 91 -12.88 7.95 -9.22
CA ASP A 91 -14.07 7.13 -9.11
C ASP A 91 -14.00 6.22 -7.87
N VAL A 92 -12.84 5.58 -7.64
CA VAL A 92 -12.64 4.75 -6.45
C VAL A 92 -12.67 5.58 -5.18
N ILE A 93 -12.01 6.75 -5.14
CA ILE A 93 -12.03 7.66 -3.98
C ILE A 93 -13.48 8.11 -3.69
N GLY A 94 -14.23 8.49 -4.72
CA GLY A 94 -15.62 8.89 -4.59
C GLY A 94 -16.51 7.78 -4.04
N ALA A 95 -16.32 6.55 -4.53
CA ALA A 95 -17.04 5.38 -4.03
C ALA A 95 -16.68 5.06 -2.56
N LEU A 96 -15.40 5.15 -2.17
CA LEU A 96 -14.95 4.96 -0.79
C LEU A 96 -15.53 6.04 0.14
N TRP A 97 -15.55 7.30 -0.31
CA TRP A 97 -16.19 8.38 0.43
C TRP A 97 -17.69 8.11 0.65
N ALA A 98 -18.41 7.75 -0.42
CA ALA A 98 -19.83 7.42 -0.33
C ALA A 98 -20.09 6.20 0.59
N ALA A 99 -19.19 5.21 0.61
CA ALA A 99 -19.25 4.10 1.55
C ALA A 99 -19.08 4.58 3.01
N ALA A 100 -18.10 5.44 3.26
CA ALA A 100 -17.86 6.01 4.58
C ALA A 100 -19.04 6.85 5.08
N GLU A 101 -19.68 7.64 4.20
CA GLU A 101 -20.93 8.39 4.51
C GLU A 101 -22.09 7.45 4.90
N ARG A 102 -22.13 6.23 4.38
CA ARG A 102 -23.11 5.20 4.79
C ARG A 102 -22.77 4.55 6.14
N GLY A 103 -21.65 4.91 6.77
CA GLY A 103 -21.18 4.34 8.02
C GLY A 103 -20.27 3.13 7.86
N VAL A 104 -19.87 2.78 6.65
CA VAL A 104 -18.92 1.68 6.38
C VAL A 104 -17.53 2.09 6.86
N ARG A 105 -16.85 1.20 7.59
CA ARG A 105 -15.45 1.43 8.00
C ARG A 105 -14.52 1.21 6.81
N VAL A 106 -13.80 2.24 6.41
CA VAL A 106 -12.87 2.20 5.28
C VAL A 106 -11.43 2.25 5.79
N GLN A 107 -10.64 1.23 5.45
CA GLN A 107 -9.22 1.15 5.76
C GLN A 107 -8.42 1.05 4.47
N VAL A 108 -7.50 1.98 4.26
CA VAL A 108 -6.63 2.02 3.09
C VAL A 108 -5.18 1.88 3.53
N LEU A 109 -4.47 0.92 2.96
CA LEU A 109 -3.05 0.73 3.15
C LEU A 109 -2.31 1.00 1.84
N LEU A 110 -1.50 2.05 1.83
CA LEU A 110 -0.68 2.44 0.68
C LEU A 110 0.78 2.13 0.94
N ASP A 111 1.55 1.80 -0.10
CA ASP A 111 3.00 1.76 0.06
C ASP A 111 3.53 3.16 0.39
N GLY A 112 4.46 3.22 1.32
CA GLY A 112 4.98 4.47 1.84
C GLY A 112 5.91 5.24 0.90
N ILE A 113 6.11 4.77 -0.34
CA ILE A 113 6.71 5.57 -1.40
C ILE A 113 5.70 6.65 -1.86
N ASN A 114 4.42 6.33 -1.83
CA ASN A 114 3.32 7.21 -2.18
C ASN A 114 2.73 7.80 -0.88
N GLY A 115 2.80 9.10 -0.73
CA GLY A 115 2.25 9.78 0.45
C GLY A 115 3.27 10.13 1.53
N GLY A 116 4.57 9.92 1.26
CA GLY A 116 5.66 10.37 2.12
C GLY A 116 6.17 11.78 1.77
N HIS A 117 7.32 12.14 2.33
CA HIS A 117 7.96 13.44 2.07
C HIS A 117 8.35 13.67 0.61
N PHE A 118 8.59 12.60 -0.15
CA PHE A 118 9.05 12.69 -1.55
C PHE A 118 7.89 12.73 -2.55
N LEU A 119 6.80 12.00 -2.27
CA LEU A 119 5.59 12.00 -3.07
C LEU A 119 4.41 12.20 -2.11
N PRO A 120 3.95 13.44 -1.93
CA PRO A 120 2.84 13.72 -1.02
C PRO A 120 1.54 13.05 -1.52
N MET A 121 0.71 12.65 -0.58
CA MET A 121 -0.64 12.18 -0.89
C MET A 121 -1.40 13.21 -1.73
N SER A 122 -2.19 12.74 -2.69
CA SER A 122 -3.05 13.62 -3.49
C SER A 122 -4.06 14.36 -2.60
N ARG A 123 -4.59 15.48 -3.12
CA ARG A 123 -5.61 16.26 -2.41
C ARG A 123 -6.85 15.43 -2.08
N ASN A 124 -7.30 14.60 -3.03
CA ASN A 124 -8.49 13.78 -2.86
C ASN A 124 -8.30 12.68 -1.83
N LEU A 125 -7.11 12.04 -1.77
CA LEU A 125 -6.77 11.11 -0.70
C LEU A 125 -6.66 11.79 0.67
N CYS A 126 -6.09 13.00 0.73
CA CYS A 126 -6.07 13.79 1.96
C CYS A 126 -7.49 14.13 2.43
N GLN A 127 -8.38 14.50 1.51
CA GLN A 127 -9.78 14.74 1.82
C GLN A 127 -10.46 13.46 2.31
N LEU A 128 -10.27 12.33 1.63
CA LEU A 128 -10.80 11.03 2.06
C LEU A 128 -10.34 10.69 3.48
N SER A 129 -9.08 10.94 3.81
CA SER A 129 -8.52 10.66 5.15
C SER A 129 -9.09 11.53 6.27
N SER A 130 -9.80 12.63 5.95
CA SER A 130 -10.43 13.49 6.93
C SER A 130 -11.81 12.99 7.41
N HIS A 131 -12.36 11.97 6.76
CA HIS A 131 -13.64 11.39 7.14
C HIS A 131 -13.48 10.48 8.37
N GLU A 132 -14.39 10.58 9.35
CA GLU A 132 -14.30 9.84 10.62
C GLU A 132 -14.30 8.31 10.47
N ASN A 133 -14.94 7.77 9.44
CA ASN A 133 -15.00 6.34 9.14
C ASN A 133 -13.87 5.86 8.24
N VAL A 134 -12.87 6.71 7.92
CA VAL A 134 -11.76 6.38 7.03
C VAL A 134 -10.43 6.42 7.76
N GLU A 135 -9.65 5.37 7.59
CA GLU A 135 -8.28 5.28 8.07
C GLU A 135 -7.34 4.99 6.91
N ILE A 136 -6.41 5.91 6.61
CA ILE A 136 -5.36 5.70 5.61
C ILE A 136 -4.03 5.52 6.33
N ARG A 137 -3.34 4.41 6.07
CA ARG A 137 -2.01 4.10 6.60
C ARG A 137 -0.99 3.94 5.49
N LEU A 138 0.26 4.29 5.80
CA LEU A 138 1.39 4.11 4.91
C LEU A 138 2.26 2.95 5.41
N TYR A 139 2.51 1.98 4.53
CA TYR A 139 3.45 0.92 4.81
C TYR A 139 4.89 1.38 4.56
N ASN A 140 5.73 1.31 5.57
CA ASN A 140 7.15 1.62 5.52
C ASN A 140 7.48 2.92 4.75
N PRO A 141 7.08 4.10 5.23
CA PRO A 141 7.44 5.38 4.63
C PRO A 141 8.96 5.53 4.51
N ILE A 142 9.43 6.17 3.43
CA ILE A 142 10.86 6.38 3.22
C ILE A 142 11.43 7.24 4.37
N ASN A 143 12.40 6.69 5.07
CA ASN A 143 13.11 7.36 6.14
C ASN A 143 14.62 7.29 5.87
N LEU A 144 15.24 8.44 5.68
CA LEU A 144 16.68 8.57 5.40
C LEU A 144 17.57 8.11 6.56
N LEU A 145 17.02 8.02 7.78
CA LEU A 145 17.73 7.47 8.93
C LEU A 145 17.77 5.94 8.97
N THR A 146 16.91 5.31 8.18
CA THR A 146 16.84 3.84 8.06
C THR A 146 16.89 3.40 6.60
N PRO A 147 17.94 3.79 5.82
CA PRO A 147 18.00 3.59 4.39
C PRO A 147 17.94 2.11 3.96
N TRP A 148 18.35 1.18 4.83
CA TRP A 148 18.25 -0.27 4.59
C TRP A 148 16.81 -0.78 4.49
N LYS A 149 15.81 -0.01 4.94
CA LYS A 149 14.38 -0.37 4.83
C LYS A 149 13.75 0.05 3.51
N ILE A 150 14.45 0.81 2.66
CA ILE A 150 13.86 1.40 1.45
C ILE A 150 13.32 0.34 0.47
N ASN A 151 13.91 -0.86 0.46
CA ASN A 151 13.50 -1.97 -0.40
C ASN A 151 12.34 -2.80 0.17
N TYR A 152 11.91 -2.56 1.39
CA TYR A 152 10.73 -3.22 1.94
C TYR A 152 9.49 -2.52 1.44
N ARG A 153 8.98 -2.98 0.29
CA ARG A 153 7.81 -2.42 -0.39
C ARG A 153 6.64 -3.38 -0.32
N MET A 154 5.46 -2.82 -0.17
CA MET A 154 4.22 -3.57 -0.23
C MET A 154 3.74 -3.61 -1.68
N HIS A 155 3.61 -4.80 -2.23
CA HIS A 155 3.13 -5.01 -3.60
C HIS A 155 1.73 -5.62 -3.66
N ASP A 156 1.07 -5.73 -2.52
CA ASP A 156 -0.28 -6.27 -2.43
C ASP A 156 -1.28 -5.32 -3.09
N LYS A 157 -2.20 -5.90 -3.84
CA LYS A 157 -3.27 -5.18 -4.53
C LYS A 157 -4.55 -5.95 -4.35
N TYR A 158 -5.31 -5.64 -3.33
CA TYR A 158 -6.60 -6.25 -3.10
C TYR A 158 -7.59 -5.26 -2.48
N LEU A 159 -8.85 -5.55 -2.70
CA LEU A 159 -9.99 -4.92 -2.08
C LEU A 159 -10.80 -6.01 -1.37
N ILE A 160 -11.05 -5.84 -0.09
CA ILE A 160 -11.96 -6.66 0.68
C ILE A 160 -13.15 -5.79 1.05
N ALA A 161 -14.35 -6.24 0.71
CA ALA A 161 -15.61 -5.62 1.07
C ALA A 161 -16.45 -6.65 1.82
N ASP A 162 -16.64 -6.44 3.12
CA ASP A 162 -17.28 -7.40 4.04
C ASP A 162 -16.62 -8.78 3.93
N ASP A 163 -17.32 -9.76 3.33
CA ASP A 163 -16.87 -11.15 3.13
C ASP A 163 -16.34 -11.43 1.71
N PHE A 164 -16.28 -10.41 0.84
CA PHE A 164 -15.82 -10.55 -0.54
C PHE A 164 -14.41 -10.00 -0.70
N ALA A 165 -13.57 -10.70 -1.48
CA ALA A 165 -12.24 -10.23 -1.83
C ALA A 165 -12.11 -10.07 -3.35
N TYR A 166 -11.45 -9.01 -3.77
CA TYR A 166 -11.07 -8.72 -5.14
C TYR A 166 -9.54 -8.56 -5.20
N ILE A 167 -8.87 -9.38 -5.99
CA ILE A 167 -7.42 -9.35 -6.16
C ILE A 167 -7.10 -8.73 -7.51
N LEU A 168 -6.14 -7.81 -7.52
CA LEU A 168 -5.71 -7.02 -8.69
C LEU A 168 -4.40 -7.53 -9.25
#